data_cd99c7109f938647bd6aa8a5079414fa
#
_entry.id   cd99c7109f938647bd6aa8a5079414fa
#
_cell.length_a   1.000
_cell.length_b   1.000
_cell.length_c   1.000
_cell.angle_alpha   90.00
_cell.angle_beta   90.00
_cell.angle_gamma   90.00
#
_symmetry.space_group_name_H-M   'P 1'
#
loop_
_entity.id
_entity.type
_entity.pdbx_description
1 polymer ?
#
loop_
_entity_poly.entity_id
_entity_poly.type
_entity_poly.pdbx_seq_one_letter_code
_entity_poly.pdbx_strand_id
1 'polypeptide(L)'
;MSTEKKSKKPIPSADRDELAQVIADSLNKLNKDSDQIAYFLDGKEDTPTDFTDFISTGATMLDIAISNRPHGGIAVGRITELTGLEGSGKSLVGAQLIANTQKRGGVAVLIDTETAVNPDFFKAVGIDMNKLVYVHLSTVEDIFDAITNIIEKVRAGKDKDKLVTIIVDSVAAASTKKEMEADFGKDGYATDKAIIISKAMRKITGLLGRERIALVFTNQLRQKMNAPAFSDPWTTSGGKAIAFHASTRIRLSLIGKIQDGNKNVIG
;
A
#
# COMPACT_ATOMS: atom_id res chain seq x y z
N MET A 1 -28.90 22.16 -5.94
CA MET A 1 -29.41 21.37 -7.07
C MET A 1 -28.84 19.97 -6.93
N SER A 2 -29.70 19.03 -6.57
CA SER A 2 -29.38 17.64 -6.32
C SER A 2 -29.26 16.92 -7.67
N THR A 3 -28.05 16.46 -8.03
CA THR A 3 -27.87 15.57 -9.18
C THR A 3 -28.06 14.13 -8.71
N GLU A 4 -29.28 13.63 -8.92
CA GLU A 4 -29.59 12.20 -8.83
C GLU A 4 -28.63 11.42 -9.74
N LYS A 5 -27.81 10.54 -9.16
CA LYS A 5 -27.14 9.47 -9.90
C LYS A 5 -28.22 8.52 -10.40
N LYS A 6 -28.58 8.65 -11.67
CA LYS A 6 -29.37 7.63 -12.37
C LYS A 6 -28.61 6.31 -12.33
N SER A 7 -29.18 5.33 -11.64
CA SER A 7 -28.72 3.94 -11.73
C SER A 7 -28.83 3.51 -13.20
N LYS A 8 -27.69 3.27 -13.84
CA LYS A 8 -27.66 2.67 -15.18
C LYS A 8 -28.28 1.28 -15.05
N LYS A 9 -29.39 1.03 -15.70
CA LYS A 9 -29.93 -0.33 -15.88
C LYS A 9 -28.87 -1.17 -16.60
N PRO A 10 -28.68 -2.44 -16.21
CA PRO A 10 -27.76 -3.33 -16.91
C PRO A 10 -28.17 -3.46 -18.35
N ILE A 11 -27.21 -3.25 -19.26
CA ILE A 11 -27.40 -3.43 -20.70
C ILE A 11 -27.35 -4.94 -20.95
N PRO A 12 -28.39 -5.57 -21.50
CA PRO A 12 -28.35 -6.97 -21.89
C PRO A 12 -27.27 -7.12 -22.97
N SER A 13 -26.19 -7.80 -22.71
CA SER A 13 -25.20 -8.12 -23.75
C SER A 13 -25.61 -9.44 -24.40
N ALA A 14 -25.78 -9.45 -25.69
CA ALA A 14 -26.20 -10.60 -26.51
C ALA A 14 -25.23 -11.81 -26.45
N ASP A 15 -24.10 -11.67 -25.74
CA ASP A 15 -23.03 -12.69 -25.67
C ASP A 15 -22.84 -13.32 -24.27
N ARG A 16 -23.63 -12.92 -23.26
CA ARG A 16 -23.50 -13.51 -21.91
C ARG A 16 -24.35 -14.78 -21.82
N ASP A 17 -23.80 -15.82 -21.22
CA ASP A 17 -24.53 -17.04 -20.92
C ASP A 17 -25.73 -16.75 -20.00
N GLU A 18 -26.92 -17.25 -20.40
CA GLU A 18 -28.18 -16.98 -19.69
C GLU A 18 -28.15 -17.49 -18.23
N LEU A 19 -27.55 -18.65 -17.99
CA LEU A 19 -27.43 -19.22 -16.65
C LEU A 19 -26.49 -18.36 -15.79
N ALA A 20 -25.36 -17.91 -16.34
CA ALA A 20 -24.44 -17.03 -15.64
C ALA A 20 -25.10 -15.69 -15.27
N GLN A 21 -25.96 -15.13 -16.16
CA GLN A 21 -26.72 -13.91 -15.87
C GLN A 21 -27.72 -14.16 -14.72
N VAL A 22 -28.47 -15.24 -14.74
CA VAL A 22 -29.42 -15.61 -13.67
C VAL A 22 -28.71 -15.76 -12.31
N ILE A 23 -27.52 -16.38 -12.31
CA ILE A 23 -26.70 -16.55 -11.10
C ILE A 23 -26.24 -15.17 -10.57
N ALA A 24 -25.71 -14.32 -11.45
CA ALA A 24 -25.23 -13.00 -11.06
C ALA A 24 -26.37 -12.13 -10.49
N ASP A 25 -27.53 -12.12 -11.13
CA ASP A 25 -28.71 -11.39 -10.67
C ASP A 25 -29.24 -11.92 -9.34
N SER A 26 -29.23 -13.24 -9.14
CA SER A 26 -29.63 -13.87 -7.89
C SER A 26 -28.71 -13.48 -6.74
N LEU A 27 -27.39 -13.52 -6.97
CA LEU A 27 -26.38 -13.14 -5.97
C LEU A 27 -26.52 -11.65 -5.61
N ASN A 28 -26.68 -10.78 -6.58
CA ASN A 28 -26.85 -9.35 -6.35
C ASN A 28 -28.13 -9.00 -5.58
N LYS A 29 -29.20 -9.80 -5.75
CA LYS A 29 -30.45 -9.64 -4.97
C LYS A 29 -30.31 -10.10 -3.51
N LEU A 30 -29.38 -11.01 -3.19
CA LEU A 30 -29.14 -11.46 -1.81
C LEU A 30 -28.46 -10.38 -0.97
N ASN A 31 -27.75 -9.48 -1.59
CA ASN A 31 -27.08 -8.38 -0.89
C ASN A 31 -28.04 -7.21 -0.65
N LYS A 32 -28.49 -7.05 0.61
CA LYS A 32 -29.42 -6.00 1.01
C LYS A 32 -28.79 -4.60 1.06
N ASP A 33 -27.47 -4.51 1.06
CA ASP A 33 -26.71 -3.26 1.23
C ASP A 33 -26.51 -2.48 -0.09
N SER A 34 -27.29 -2.78 -1.13
CA SER A 34 -27.26 -2.13 -2.44
C SER A 34 -25.95 -2.19 -3.24
N ASP A 35 -24.91 -2.81 -2.69
CA ASP A 35 -23.66 -2.98 -3.41
C ASP A 35 -23.69 -4.23 -4.30
N GLN A 36 -23.35 -4.07 -5.56
CA GLN A 36 -23.19 -5.19 -6.48
C GLN A 36 -22.05 -6.09 -5.99
N ILE A 37 -22.30 -7.40 -5.88
CA ILE A 37 -21.32 -8.41 -5.43
C ILE A 37 -20.90 -9.39 -6.53
N ALA A 38 -21.72 -9.54 -7.57
CA ALA A 38 -21.43 -10.38 -8.73
C ALA A 38 -21.28 -9.53 -9.98
N TYR A 39 -20.18 -9.75 -10.71
CA TYR A 39 -19.75 -8.97 -11.88
C TYR A 39 -19.37 -9.90 -13.03
N PHE A 40 -19.52 -9.42 -14.25
CA PHE A 40 -18.90 -10.04 -15.42
C PHE A 40 -17.56 -9.34 -15.72
N LEU A 41 -16.51 -10.10 -15.98
CA LEU A 41 -15.19 -9.55 -16.30
C LEU A 41 -15.02 -9.34 -17.81
N ASP A 42 -16.08 -8.89 -18.49
CA ASP A 42 -16.12 -8.66 -19.93
C ASP A 42 -15.73 -7.23 -20.34
N GLY A 43 -15.30 -6.41 -19.39
CA GLY A 43 -14.89 -5.01 -19.60
C GLY A 43 -16.07 -4.05 -19.84
N LYS A 44 -17.32 -4.50 -19.72
CA LYS A 44 -18.52 -3.68 -19.92
C LYS A 44 -19.03 -3.05 -18.62
N GLU A 45 -18.57 -3.51 -17.48
CA GLU A 45 -18.93 -3.03 -16.15
C GLU A 45 -17.66 -2.63 -15.38
N ASP A 46 -17.78 -1.60 -14.55
CA ASP A 46 -16.70 -1.27 -13.61
C ASP A 46 -16.65 -2.33 -12.51
N THR A 47 -15.57 -3.08 -12.44
CA THR A 47 -15.41 -4.14 -11.45
C THR A 47 -14.43 -3.72 -10.35
N PRO A 48 -14.52 -4.28 -9.14
CA PRO A 48 -13.53 -4.01 -8.08
C PRO A 48 -12.12 -4.46 -8.43
N THR A 49 -11.96 -5.23 -9.52
CA THR A 49 -10.67 -5.72 -10.01
C THR A 49 -10.03 -4.79 -11.04
N ASP A 50 -10.75 -3.78 -11.53
CA ASP A 50 -10.26 -2.88 -12.56
C ASP A 50 -9.31 -1.83 -11.93
N PHE A 51 -8.06 -1.91 -12.33
CA PHE A 51 -7.04 -0.94 -11.94
C PHE A 51 -6.87 0.07 -13.05
N THR A 52 -7.49 1.22 -12.88
CA THR A 52 -7.41 2.30 -13.86
C THR A 52 -6.50 3.43 -13.41
N ASP A 53 -6.18 3.50 -12.11
CA ASP A 53 -5.41 4.58 -11.52
C ASP A 53 -4.09 4.05 -10.90
N PHE A 54 -2.98 4.72 -11.20
CA PHE A 54 -1.64 4.34 -10.80
C PHE A 54 -0.85 5.55 -10.33
N ILE A 55 0.12 5.36 -9.46
CA ILE A 55 1.06 6.41 -9.00
C ILE A 55 2.45 6.03 -9.44
N SER A 56 3.08 6.89 -10.24
CA SER A 56 4.46 6.69 -10.70
C SER A 56 5.43 6.62 -9.53
N THR A 57 6.35 5.68 -9.60
CA THR A 57 7.48 5.54 -8.65
C THR A 57 8.57 6.60 -8.88
N GLY A 58 8.47 7.40 -9.94
CA GLY A 58 9.51 8.33 -10.37
C GLY A 58 10.58 7.70 -11.27
N ALA A 59 10.52 6.38 -11.48
CA ALA A 59 11.43 5.66 -12.35
C ALA A 59 10.65 4.93 -13.46
N THR A 60 10.74 5.42 -14.70
CA THR A 60 9.94 4.90 -15.83
C THR A 60 10.09 3.40 -16.04
N MET A 61 11.30 2.86 -15.89
CA MET A 61 11.53 1.41 -16.05
C MET A 61 10.84 0.60 -14.96
N LEU A 62 10.82 1.11 -13.73
CA LEU A 62 10.10 0.47 -12.62
C LEU A 62 8.59 0.57 -12.83
N ASP A 63 8.09 1.71 -13.28
CA ASP A 63 6.67 1.89 -13.60
C ASP A 63 6.19 0.90 -14.66
N ILE A 64 6.97 0.73 -15.74
CA ILE A 64 6.68 -0.27 -16.79
C ILE A 64 6.73 -1.68 -16.21
N ALA A 65 7.74 -1.99 -15.40
CA ALA A 65 7.86 -3.34 -14.81
C ALA A 65 6.68 -3.70 -13.89
N ILE A 66 6.10 -2.72 -13.18
CA ILE A 66 4.97 -2.93 -12.27
C ILE A 66 3.63 -3.00 -13.03
N SER A 67 3.37 -2.03 -13.90
CA SER A 67 2.04 -1.79 -14.46
C SER A 67 1.96 -1.91 -15.98
N ASN A 68 3.07 -2.21 -16.64
CA ASN A 68 3.21 -2.18 -18.11
C ASN A 68 2.78 -0.83 -18.74
N ARG A 69 2.98 0.28 -17.99
CA ARG A 69 2.58 1.63 -18.41
C ARG A 69 3.70 2.62 -18.12
N PRO A 70 4.15 3.42 -19.11
CA PRO A 70 4.99 4.58 -18.83
C PRO A 70 4.25 5.53 -17.88
N HIS A 71 4.89 5.96 -16.79
CA HIS A 71 4.28 6.76 -15.71
C HIS A 71 3.12 6.06 -14.97
N GLY A 72 3.01 4.74 -15.06
CA GLY A 72 2.07 3.95 -14.29
C GLY A 72 2.51 3.80 -12.83
N GLY A 73 3.29 2.77 -12.55
CA GLY A 73 3.78 2.50 -11.19
C GLY A 73 2.81 1.70 -10.33
N ILE A 74 2.65 2.08 -9.05
CA ILE A 74 1.82 1.32 -8.10
C ILE A 74 0.33 1.58 -8.30
N ALA A 75 -0.49 0.54 -8.13
CA ALA A 75 -1.94 0.66 -8.29
C ALA A 75 -2.59 1.34 -7.08
N VAL A 76 -3.51 2.27 -7.35
CA VAL A 76 -4.39 2.89 -6.35
C VAL A 76 -5.47 1.89 -5.93
N GLY A 77 -5.89 1.93 -4.67
CA GLY A 77 -6.83 0.96 -4.10
C GLY A 77 -6.16 -0.37 -3.69
N ARG A 78 -4.83 -0.41 -3.67
CA ARG A 78 -4.05 -1.63 -3.38
C ARG A 78 -2.92 -1.37 -2.39
N ILE A 79 -2.41 -2.48 -1.88
CA ILE A 79 -1.28 -2.51 -0.95
C ILE A 79 -0.02 -2.84 -1.74
N THR A 80 1.02 -2.03 -1.53
CA THR A 80 2.36 -2.25 -2.06
C THR A 80 3.34 -2.46 -0.91
N GLU A 81 4.21 -3.45 -1.02
CA GLU A 81 5.32 -3.68 -0.09
C GLU A 81 6.66 -3.34 -0.76
N LEU A 82 7.43 -2.44 -0.15
CA LEU A 82 8.81 -2.12 -0.52
C LEU A 82 9.74 -2.83 0.45
N THR A 83 10.55 -3.77 -0.03
CA THR A 83 11.48 -4.54 0.81
C THR A 83 12.92 -4.29 0.39
N GLY A 84 13.84 -4.39 1.33
CA GLY A 84 15.27 -4.25 1.06
C GLY A 84 16.09 -4.14 2.34
N LEU A 85 17.40 -4.26 2.19
CA LEU A 85 18.35 -3.98 3.28
C LEU A 85 18.35 -2.49 3.60
N GLU A 86 19.02 -2.13 4.68
CA GLU A 86 19.27 -0.72 5.02
C GLU A 86 20.02 -0.02 3.87
N GLY A 87 19.69 1.25 3.63
CA GLY A 87 20.30 2.03 2.55
C GLY A 87 19.92 1.61 1.11
N SER A 88 19.01 0.66 0.90
CA SER A 88 18.62 0.18 -0.44
C SER A 88 17.68 1.11 -1.22
N GLY A 89 17.27 2.25 -0.64
CA GLY A 89 16.44 3.24 -1.33
C GLY A 89 14.93 3.10 -1.11
N LYS A 90 14.47 2.31 -0.11
CA LYS A 90 13.03 2.17 0.21
C LYS A 90 12.37 3.52 0.48
N SER A 91 12.95 4.32 1.37
CA SER A 91 12.44 5.65 1.74
C SER A 91 12.51 6.64 0.55
N LEU A 92 13.48 6.49 -0.36
CA LEU A 92 13.53 7.29 -1.60
C LEU A 92 12.33 7.00 -2.51
N VAL A 93 12.02 5.72 -2.75
CA VAL A 93 10.83 5.34 -3.54
C VAL A 93 9.56 5.84 -2.85
N GLY A 94 9.46 5.69 -1.52
CA GLY A 94 8.37 6.25 -0.73
C GLY A 94 8.22 7.77 -0.91
N ALA A 95 9.32 8.51 -0.81
CA ALA A 95 9.33 9.96 -1.01
C ALA A 95 8.90 10.36 -2.43
N GLN A 96 9.30 9.62 -3.47
CA GLN A 96 8.86 9.85 -4.84
C GLN A 96 7.35 9.61 -5.01
N LEU A 97 6.80 8.59 -4.36
CA LEU A 97 5.35 8.33 -4.37
C LEU A 97 4.58 9.47 -3.68
N ILE A 98 5.08 10.01 -2.56
CA ILE A 98 4.52 11.22 -1.91
C ILE A 98 4.51 12.39 -2.89
N ALA A 99 5.67 12.73 -3.46
CA ALA A 99 5.80 13.86 -4.39
C ALA A 99 4.87 13.72 -5.60
N ASN A 100 4.79 12.51 -6.19
CA ASN A 100 3.93 12.26 -7.35
C ASN A 100 2.43 12.26 -6.99
N THR A 101 2.06 11.87 -5.78
CA THR A 101 0.70 12.03 -5.26
C THR A 101 0.32 13.51 -5.15
N GLN A 102 1.20 14.33 -4.56
CA GLN A 102 0.97 15.76 -4.41
C GLN A 102 0.91 16.51 -5.75
N LYS A 103 1.76 16.15 -6.73
CA LYS A 103 1.69 16.68 -8.11
C LYS A 103 0.33 16.45 -8.78
N ARG A 104 -0.35 15.37 -8.41
CA ARG A 104 -1.70 15.05 -8.88
C ARG A 104 -2.82 15.68 -8.05
N GLY A 105 -2.48 16.60 -7.13
CA GLY A 105 -3.44 17.22 -6.22
C GLY A 105 -3.96 16.30 -5.11
N GLY A 106 -3.32 15.13 -4.92
CA GLY A 106 -3.65 14.18 -3.88
C GLY A 106 -3.10 14.59 -2.50
N VAL A 107 -3.50 13.84 -1.48
CA VAL A 107 -3.01 13.97 -0.09
C VAL A 107 -2.04 12.82 0.19
N ALA A 108 -0.91 13.16 0.79
CA ALA A 108 0.05 12.17 1.25
C ALA A 108 0.13 12.16 2.78
N VAL A 109 0.15 10.96 3.35
CA VAL A 109 0.35 10.71 4.78
C VAL A 109 1.57 9.83 4.93
N LEU A 110 2.51 10.26 5.76
CA LEU A 110 3.68 9.47 6.15
C LEU A 110 3.55 9.08 7.61
N ILE A 111 3.45 7.80 7.88
CA ILE A 111 3.54 7.22 9.22
C ILE A 111 4.97 6.73 9.40
N ASP A 112 5.72 7.43 10.23
CA ASP A 112 7.14 7.17 10.52
C ASP A 112 7.28 6.52 11.89
N THR A 113 7.98 5.41 11.94
CA THR A 113 8.24 4.65 13.18
C THR A 113 9.69 4.77 13.65
N GLU A 114 10.57 5.29 12.80
CA GLU A 114 12.02 5.36 13.07
C GLU A 114 12.50 6.79 13.38
N THR A 115 11.62 7.81 13.22
CA THR A 115 12.01 9.23 13.32
C THR A 115 13.18 9.61 12.40
N ALA A 116 13.25 8.98 11.23
CA ALA A 116 14.35 9.12 10.30
C ALA A 116 14.11 10.12 9.17
N VAL A 117 13.05 10.92 9.25
CA VAL A 117 12.68 11.90 8.22
C VAL A 117 13.69 13.05 8.19
N ASN A 118 14.29 13.25 7.01
CA ASN A 118 15.13 14.42 6.74
C ASN A 118 14.35 15.42 5.86
N PRO A 119 13.95 16.59 6.38
CA PRO A 119 13.17 17.58 5.63
C PRO A 119 13.87 18.10 4.36
N ASP A 120 15.19 18.24 4.38
CA ASP A 120 15.94 18.74 3.22
C ASP A 120 15.98 17.71 2.09
N PHE A 121 16.10 16.42 2.44
CA PHE A 121 15.96 15.33 1.48
C PHE A 121 14.56 15.33 0.86
N PHE A 122 13.51 15.50 1.66
CA PHE A 122 12.12 15.54 1.16
C PHE A 122 11.88 16.72 0.21
N LYS A 123 12.40 17.91 0.55
CA LYS A 123 12.35 19.08 -0.34
C LYS A 123 13.10 18.83 -1.64
N ALA A 124 14.28 18.20 -1.57
CA ALA A 124 15.07 17.86 -2.76
C ALA A 124 14.36 16.89 -3.70
N VAL A 125 13.56 15.96 -3.16
CA VAL A 125 12.71 15.06 -3.95
C VAL A 125 11.50 15.80 -4.56
N GLY A 126 11.18 17.00 -4.07
CA GLY A 126 10.08 17.83 -4.56
C GLY A 126 8.77 17.66 -3.79
N ILE A 127 8.85 17.25 -2.54
CA ILE A 127 7.69 17.17 -1.62
C ILE A 127 7.36 18.56 -1.09
N ASP A 128 6.10 18.96 -1.22
CA ASP A 128 5.55 20.12 -0.54
C ASP A 128 5.24 19.77 0.92
N MET A 129 6.08 20.27 1.83
CA MET A 129 5.98 19.95 3.26
C MET A 129 4.68 20.48 3.90
N ASN A 130 4.06 21.50 3.31
CA ASN A 130 2.78 22.03 3.81
C ASN A 130 1.58 21.12 3.47
N LYS A 131 1.77 20.17 2.54
CA LYS A 131 0.75 19.21 2.09
C LYS A 131 1.06 17.78 2.51
N LEU A 132 2.09 17.58 3.31
CA LEU A 132 2.43 16.27 3.87
C LEU A 132 1.89 16.16 5.29
N VAL A 133 1.03 15.18 5.53
CA VAL A 133 0.63 14.81 6.89
C VAL A 133 1.68 13.85 7.45
N TYR A 134 2.43 14.30 8.45
CA TYR A 134 3.43 13.48 9.13
C TYR A 134 2.86 12.97 10.47
N VAL A 135 2.98 11.68 10.71
CA VAL A 135 2.49 11.01 11.91
C VAL A 135 3.61 10.13 12.46
N HIS A 136 3.98 10.33 13.73
CA HIS A 136 4.94 9.47 14.41
C HIS A 136 4.20 8.48 15.31
N LEU A 137 4.40 7.18 15.09
CA LEU A 137 3.79 6.10 15.86
C LEU A 137 4.80 4.98 16.09
N SER A 138 4.75 4.37 17.28
CA SER A 138 5.73 3.37 17.70
C SER A 138 5.16 1.95 17.77
N THR A 139 3.82 1.78 17.76
CA THR A 139 3.20 0.46 17.89
C THR A 139 2.43 0.05 16.64
N VAL A 140 2.41 -1.25 16.35
CA VAL A 140 1.68 -1.78 15.20
C VAL A 140 0.18 -1.54 15.33
N GLU A 141 -0.36 -1.62 16.54
CA GLU A 141 -1.78 -1.35 16.80
C GLU A 141 -2.15 0.07 16.42
N ASP A 142 -1.39 1.06 16.91
CA ASP A 142 -1.67 2.48 16.62
C ASP A 142 -1.51 2.81 15.13
N ILE A 143 -0.53 2.19 14.45
CA ILE A 143 -0.34 2.34 13.01
C ILE A 143 -1.60 1.86 12.26
N PHE A 144 -2.11 0.66 12.57
CA PHE A 144 -3.27 0.12 11.88
C PHE A 144 -4.58 0.81 12.25
N ASP A 145 -4.70 1.32 13.47
CA ASP A 145 -5.82 2.17 13.89
C ASP A 145 -5.80 3.51 13.15
N ALA A 146 -4.62 4.13 13.00
CA ALA A 146 -4.45 5.36 12.22
C ALA A 146 -4.82 5.14 10.74
N ILE A 147 -4.33 4.07 10.10
CA ILE A 147 -4.69 3.73 8.72
C ILE A 147 -6.20 3.56 8.57
N THR A 148 -6.83 2.80 9.48
CA THR A 148 -8.28 2.58 9.47
C THR A 148 -9.04 3.90 9.59
N ASN A 149 -8.64 4.76 10.51
CA ASN A 149 -9.25 6.08 10.73
C ASN A 149 -9.12 6.98 9.50
N ILE A 150 -7.95 6.99 8.85
CA ILE A 150 -7.74 7.76 7.61
C ILE A 150 -8.70 7.27 6.51
N ILE A 151 -8.80 5.96 6.29
CA ILE A 151 -9.70 5.38 5.30
C ILE A 151 -11.16 5.77 5.59
N GLU A 152 -11.60 5.64 6.84
CA GLU A 152 -12.96 5.99 7.24
C GLU A 152 -13.26 7.49 7.07
N LYS A 153 -12.29 8.38 7.39
CA LYS A 153 -12.41 9.82 7.19
C LYS A 153 -12.49 10.20 5.71
N VAL A 154 -11.69 9.56 4.87
CA VAL A 154 -11.75 9.77 3.41
C VAL A 154 -13.11 9.34 2.87
N ARG A 155 -13.64 8.18 3.30
CA ARG A 155 -14.96 7.67 2.91
C ARG A 155 -16.11 8.58 3.31
N ALA A 156 -16.06 9.11 4.53
CA ALA A 156 -17.10 9.99 5.07
C ALA A 156 -17.00 11.43 4.52
N GLY A 157 -15.90 11.78 3.88
CA GLY A 157 -15.62 13.13 3.39
C GLY A 157 -16.34 13.48 2.08
N LYS A 158 -16.42 14.78 1.82
CA LYS A 158 -16.91 15.30 0.52
C LYS A 158 -15.91 15.02 -0.62
N ASP A 159 -14.63 14.87 -0.28
CA ASP A 159 -13.52 14.65 -1.21
C ASP A 159 -13.13 13.16 -1.34
N LYS A 160 -14.12 12.26 -1.26
CA LYS A 160 -13.89 10.80 -1.33
C LYS A 160 -13.20 10.32 -2.61
N ASP A 161 -13.29 11.12 -3.68
CA ASP A 161 -12.65 10.82 -4.97
C ASP A 161 -11.19 11.35 -5.03
N LYS A 162 -10.71 12.01 -3.96
CA LYS A 162 -9.35 12.53 -3.90
C LYS A 162 -8.35 11.39 -3.71
N LEU A 163 -7.27 11.44 -4.49
CA LEU A 163 -6.17 10.49 -4.35
C LEU A 163 -5.50 10.64 -2.99
N VAL A 164 -5.34 9.54 -2.26
CA VAL A 164 -4.62 9.52 -0.98
C VAL A 164 -3.53 8.46 -1.03
N THR A 165 -2.34 8.81 -0.59
CA THR A 165 -1.24 7.85 -0.43
C THR A 165 -0.84 7.81 1.03
N ILE A 166 -0.86 6.61 1.61
CA ILE A 166 -0.40 6.36 2.98
C ILE A 166 0.88 5.55 2.89
N ILE A 167 1.96 6.05 3.46
CA ILE A 167 3.23 5.35 3.55
C ILE A 167 3.54 5.06 5.01
N VAL A 168 3.88 3.83 5.31
CA VAL A 168 4.34 3.37 6.63
C VAL A 168 5.82 3.02 6.54
N ASP A 169 6.67 3.82 7.14
CA ASP A 169 8.12 3.64 7.15
C ASP A 169 8.65 3.54 8.60
N SER A 170 8.93 2.37 9.13
CA SER A 170 8.77 1.01 8.59
C SER A 170 7.98 0.12 9.57
N VAL A 171 7.23 -0.86 9.05
CA VAL A 171 6.57 -1.84 9.92
C VAL A 171 7.59 -2.67 10.73
N ALA A 172 8.83 -2.76 10.22
CA ALA A 172 9.89 -3.52 10.89
C ALA A 172 10.24 -2.96 12.26
N ALA A 173 10.31 -1.63 12.40
CA ALA A 173 10.72 -0.95 13.62
C ALA A 173 9.61 -0.86 14.69
N ALA A 174 8.33 -0.92 14.28
CA ALA A 174 7.23 -0.84 15.23
C ALA A 174 7.20 -2.04 16.19
N SER A 175 6.90 -1.79 17.46
CA SER A 175 6.67 -2.80 18.51
C SER A 175 5.18 -3.09 18.67
N THR A 176 4.81 -4.07 19.50
CA THR A 176 3.41 -4.21 19.97
C THR A 176 3.22 -3.42 21.26
N LYS A 177 1.99 -3.01 21.59
CA LYS A 177 1.70 -2.36 22.88
C LYS A 177 2.16 -3.24 24.05
N LYS A 178 1.91 -4.53 23.95
CA LYS A 178 2.32 -5.52 24.94
C LYS A 178 3.85 -5.62 25.09
N GLU A 179 4.59 -5.49 24.00
CA GLU A 179 6.05 -5.46 24.01
C GLU A 179 6.58 -4.17 24.67
N MET A 180 5.93 -3.04 24.44
CA MET A 180 6.28 -1.75 25.06
C MET A 180 6.02 -1.70 26.57
N GLU A 181 5.04 -2.46 27.07
CA GLU A 181 4.69 -2.54 28.49
C GLU A 181 5.47 -3.60 29.24
N ALA A 182 6.20 -4.48 28.55
CA ALA A 182 6.91 -5.59 29.16
C ALA A 182 8.30 -5.20 29.65
N ASP A 183 8.75 -5.84 30.73
CA ASP A 183 10.10 -5.72 31.22
C ASP A 183 11.13 -6.29 30.21
N PHE A 184 12.31 -5.68 30.16
CA PHE A 184 13.43 -6.17 29.34
C PHE A 184 13.78 -7.61 29.76
N GLY A 185 13.76 -8.55 28.79
CA GLY A 185 14.17 -9.93 29.01
C GLY A 185 13.04 -10.97 28.87
N LYS A 186 11.81 -10.57 28.53
CA LYS A 186 10.75 -11.53 28.15
C LYS A 186 10.76 -11.74 26.63
N ASP A 187 11.00 -12.98 26.20
CA ASP A 187 10.97 -13.39 24.80
C ASP A 187 9.55 -13.77 24.34
N GLY A 188 9.26 -13.69 23.03
CA GLY A 188 8.04 -14.26 22.43
C GLY A 188 7.14 -13.27 21.69
N TYR A 189 7.40 -11.98 21.69
CA TYR A 189 6.53 -10.95 21.10
C TYR A 189 6.48 -10.94 19.56
N ALA A 190 7.45 -11.57 18.88
CA ALA A 190 7.46 -11.64 17.41
C ALA A 190 6.21 -12.33 16.83
N THR A 191 5.69 -13.34 17.53
CA THR A 191 4.45 -14.05 17.13
C THR A 191 3.22 -13.16 17.35
N ASP A 192 3.15 -12.44 18.46
CA ASP A 192 2.05 -11.51 18.75
C ASP A 192 1.97 -10.41 17.66
N LYS A 193 3.11 -9.82 17.30
CA LYS A 193 3.23 -8.84 16.20
C LYS A 193 2.68 -9.41 14.88
N ALA A 194 3.06 -10.62 14.51
CA ALA A 194 2.59 -11.25 13.28
C ALA A 194 1.08 -11.51 13.27
N ILE A 195 0.50 -11.87 14.43
CA ILE A 195 -0.94 -12.08 14.59
C ILE A 195 -1.71 -10.77 14.44
N ILE A 196 -1.24 -9.69 15.07
CA ILE A 196 -1.86 -8.35 14.99
C ILE A 196 -1.84 -7.85 13.55
N ILE A 197 -0.68 -7.91 12.89
CA ILE A 197 -0.54 -7.52 11.49
C ILE A 197 -1.49 -8.34 10.61
N SER A 198 -1.57 -9.66 10.81
CA SER A 198 -2.44 -10.53 10.02
C SER A 198 -3.93 -10.18 10.17
N LYS A 199 -4.39 -9.86 11.38
CA LYS A 199 -5.77 -9.41 11.62
C LYS A 199 -6.06 -8.06 10.97
N ALA A 200 -5.14 -7.11 11.14
CA ALA A 200 -5.27 -5.77 10.59
C ALA A 200 -5.28 -5.78 9.04
N MET A 201 -4.39 -6.55 8.42
CA MET A 201 -4.32 -6.67 6.97
C MET A 201 -5.60 -7.19 6.35
N ARG A 202 -6.25 -8.20 6.97
CA ARG A 202 -7.57 -8.68 6.49
C ARG A 202 -8.63 -7.58 6.51
N LYS A 203 -8.69 -6.80 7.60
CA LYS A 203 -9.63 -5.67 7.73
C LYS A 203 -9.35 -4.59 6.67
N ILE A 204 -8.10 -4.16 6.56
CA ILE A 204 -7.70 -3.06 5.68
C ILE A 204 -7.88 -3.43 4.20
N THR A 205 -7.53 -4.65 3.80
CA THR A 205 -7.71 -5.10 2.40
C THR A 205 -9.16 -4.99 1.96
N GLY A 206 -10.11 -5.35 2.82
CA GLY A 206 -11.55 -5.19 2.55
C GLY A 206 -12.00 -3.73 2.49
N LEU A 207 -11.34 -2.85 3.24
CA LEU A 207 -11.65 -1.42 3.25
C LEU A 207 -11.08 -0.68 2.02
N LEU A 208 -9.89 -1.05 1.54
CA LEU A 208 -9.19 -0.36 0.46
C LEU A 208 -9.78 -0.61 -0.93
N GLY A 209 -10.37 -1.77 -1.17
CA GLY A 209 -10.65 -2.31 -2.50
C GLY A 209 -11.45 -1.39 -3.45
N ARG A 210 -12.16 -0.38 -2.94
CA ARG A 210 -12.97 0.57 -3.72
C ARG A 210 -12.55 2.03 -3.52
N GLU A 211 -11.49 2.27 -2.75
CA GLU A 211 -11.07 3.62 -2.39
C GLU A 211 -9.90 4.09 -3.26
N ARG A 212 -9.83 5.38 -3.52
CA ARG A 212 -8.67 5.99 -4.18
C ARG A 212 -7.51 6.20 -3.21
N ILE A 213 -7.16 5.12 -2.49
CA ILE A 213 -6.11 5.13 -1.47
C ILE A 213 -5.04 4.11 -1.85
N ALA A 214 -3.80 4.56 -2.05
CA ALA A 214 -2.64 3.67 -2.17
C ALA A 214 -1.98 3.51 -0.79
N LEU A 215 -1.83 2.27 -0.34
CA LEU A 215 -1.17 1.95 0.94
C LEU A 215 0.17 1.28 0.66
N VAL A 216 1.24 1.87 1.18
CA VAL A 216 2.61 1.41 0.96
C VAL A 216 3.26 1.10 2.30
N PHE A 217 3.78 -0.10 2.44
CA PHE A 217 4.60 -0.50 3.58
C PHE A 217 6.05 -0.63 3.16
N THR A 218 6.95 0.02 3.88
CA THR A 218 8.37 -0.34 3.79
C THR A 218 8.68 -1.42 4.82
N ASN A 219 9.56 -2.35 4.47
CA ASN A 219 9.92 -3.45 5.33
C ASN A 219 11.40 -3.82 5.16
N GLN A 220 12.07 -4.14 6.27
CA GLN A 220 13.45 -4.57 6.25
C GLN A 220 13.57 -6.06 5.98
N LEU A 221 14.55 -6.44 5.18
CA LEU A 221 14.94 -7.82 4.98
C LEU A 221 15.86 -8.27 6.11
N ARG A 222 15.58 -9.46 6.65
CA ARG A 222 16.42 -10.14 7.63
C ARG A 222 16.84 -11.49 7.08
N GLN A 223 18.03 -11.91 7.41
CA GLN A 223 18.50 -13.23 7.02
C GLN A 223 17.81 -14.30 7.88
N LYS A 224 17.29 -15.34 7.24
CA LYS A 224 16.75 -16.50 7.94
C LYS A 224 17.89 -17.29 8.58
N MET A 225 17.78 -17.56 9.86
CA MET A 225 18.64 -18.52 10.52
C MET A 225 18.29 -19.91 9.96
N ASN A 226 19.31 -20.67 9.57
CA ASN A 226 19.15 -22.03 9.02
C ASN A 226 18.36 -22.11 7.69
N ALA A 227 18.51 -21.13 6.79
CA ALA A 227 17.95 -21.24 5.45
C ALA A 227 18.54 -22.45 4.71
N PRO A 228 17.73 -23.34 4.11
CA PRO A 228 18.24 -24.43 3.29
C PRO A 228 19.10 -23.91 2.13
N ALA A 229 20.11 -24.67 1.75
CA ALA A 229 20.90 -24.37 0.57
C ALA A 229 19.96 -24.23 -0.64
N PHE A 230 20.21 -23.23 -1.50
CA PHE A 230 19.40 -22.90 -2.68
C PHE A 230 18.01 -22.31 -2.41
N SER A 231 17.62 -22.03 -1.15
CA SER A 231 16.41 -21.27 -0.85
C SER A 231 16.70 -19.76 -0.75
N ASP A 232 15.68 -18.92 -0.90
CA ASP A 232 15.83 -17.48 -0.60
C ASP A 232 16.16 -17.30 0.89
N PRO A 233 17.36 -16.80 1.23
CA PRO A 233 17.81 -16.66 2.62
C PRO A 233 17.12 -15.49 3.34
N TRP A 234 16.29 -14.69 2.66
CA TRP A 234 15.72 -13.48 3.20
C TRP A 234 14.28 -13.66 3.67
N THR A 235 13.90 -12.94 4.70
CA THR A 235 12.54 -12.82 5.21
C THR A 235 12.27 -11.38 5.63
N THR A 236 11.00 -11.01 5.70
CA THR A 236 10.57 -9.68 6.19
C THR A 236 10.19 -9.74 7.67
N SER A 237 10.33 -8.62 8.37
CA SER A 237 9.85 -8.46 9.74
C SER A 237 8.31 -8.48 9.79
N GLY A 238 7.74 -8.97 10.91
CA GLY A 238 6.28 -9.00 11.10
C GLY A 238 5.54 -10.12 10.36
N GLY A 239 6.26 -11.18 9.95
CA GLY A 239 5.68 -12.35 9.32
C GLY A 239 5.33 -12.17 7.84
N LYS A 240 4.48 -13.07 7.32
CA LYS A 240 4.12 -13.11 5.88
C LYS A 240 2.83 -12.35 5.53
N ALA A 241 2.15 -11.74 6.51
CA ALA A 241 0.82 -11.18 6.29
C ALA A 241 0.81 -10.03 5.28
N ILE A 242 1.76 -9.07 5.39
CA ILE A 242 1.86 -7.97 4.43
C ILE A 242 2.16 -8.52 3.03
N ALA A 243 3.14 -9.43 2.92
CA ALA A 243 3.51 -10.07 1.67
C ALA A 243 2.35 -10.82 0.99
N PHE A 244 1.45 -11.42 1.79
CA PHE A 244 0.28 -12.14 1.30
C PHE A 244 -0.83 -11.21 0.77
N HIS A 245 -1.02 -10.06 1.43
CA HIS A 245 -2.04 -9.08 1.07
C HIS A 245 -1.58 -8.02 0.06
N ALA A 246 -0.26 -7.87 -0.13
CA ALA A 246 0.28 -6.93 -1.10
C ALA A 246 0.02 -7.39 -2.54
N SER A 247 -0.58 -6.51 -3.35
CA SER A 247 -0.77 -6.73 -4.79
C SER A 247 0.54 -6.52 -5.56
N THR A 248 1.42 -5.66 -5.04
CA THR A 248 2.75 -5.39 -5.62
C THR A 248 3.80 -5.52 -4.54
N ARG A 249 4.88 -6.24 -4.84
CA ARG A 249 6.04 -6.37 -3.97
C ARG A 249 7.30 -6.00 -4.73
N ILE A 250 7.99 -4.98 -4.24
CA ILE A 250 9.21 -4.47 -4.84
C ILE A 250 10.36 -4.76 -3.88
N ARG A 251 11.35 -5.50 -4.36
CA ARG A 251 12.57 -5.77 -3.63
C ARG A 251 13.70 -4.93 -4.18
N LEU A 252 14.25 -4.06 -3.33
CA LEU A 252 15.37 -3.21 -3.64
C LEU A 252 16.66 -3.85 -3.14
N SER A 253 17.69 -3.87 -3.99
CA SER A 253 19.00 -4.43 -3.66
C SER A 253 20.09 -3.46 -4.08
N LEU A 254 21.11 -3.30 -3.24
CA LEU A 254 22.30 -2.56 -3.60
C LEU A 254 23.12 -3.40 -4.59
N ILE A 255 23.42 -2.82 -5.75
CA ILE A 255 24.27 -3.46 -6.78
C ILE A 255 25.70 -2.91 -6.79
N GLY A 256 25.94 -1.77 -6.16
CA GLY A 256 27.25 -1.15 -6.06
C GLY A 256 27.19 0.23 -5.43
N LYS A 257 28.34 0.83 -5.26
CA LYS A 257 28.51 2.21 -4.81
C LYS A 257 28.78 3.10 -6.02
N ILE A 258 28.15 4.25 -6.09
CA ILE A 258 28.51 5.26 -7.08
C ILE A 258 29.77 5.97 -6.59
N GLN A 259 30.79 6.06 -7.45
CA GLN A 259 32.06 6.69 -7.14
C GLN A 259 32.35 7.81 -8.14
N ASP A 260 32.99 8.87 -7.68
CA ASP A 260 33.56 9.92 -8.54
C ASP A 260 34.84 9.43 -9.23
N GLY A 261 35.41 10.29 -10.11
CA GLY A 261 36.66 10.00 -10.80
C GLY A 261 37.87 9.76 -9.87
N ASN A 262 37.79 10.17 -8.61
CA ASN A 262 38.80 10.01 -7.57
C ASN A 262 38.51 8.79 -6.66
N LYS A 263 37.53 7.95 -7.01
CA LYS A 263 37.07 6.79 -6.24
C LYS A 263 36.41 7.14 -4.90
N ASN A 264 36.02 8.38 -4.65
CA ASN A 264 35.21 8.73 -3.50
C ASN A 264 33.80 8.23 -3.69
N VAL A 265 33.21 7.65 -2.65
CA VAL A 265 31.82 7.22 -2.69
C VAL A 265 30.91 8.45 -2.61
N ILE A 266 30.05 8.63 -3.63
CA ILE A 266 29.14 9.76 -3.75
C ILE A 266 27.65 9.32 -3.75
N GLY A 267 27.38 8.02 -3.73
CA GLY A 267 26.04 7.46 -3.64
C GLY A 267 26.04 5.93 -3.61
#